data_1a9c79abeec9f854f1e461790e8d5a52
#
_entry.id   1a9c79abeec9f854f1e461790e8d5a52
#
_cell.length_a   1.000
_cell.length_b   1.000
_cell.length_c   1.000
_cell.angle_alpha   90.00
_cell.angle_beta   90.00
_cell.angle_gamma   90.00
#
_symmetry.space_group_name_H-M   'P 1'
#
loop_
_entity.id
_entity.type
_entity.pdbx_description
1 polymer ?
#
loop_
_entity_poly.entity_id
_entity_poly.type
_entity_poly.pdbx_seq_one_letter_code
_entity_poly.pdbx_strand_id
1 'polypeptide(L)'
;VAVFSMEMSASQLALRLISSNGRVNATRLRTGQLEDEDWSRVTSAIRMLKETKIFIDDTPSLSPDVLRSKARRLKREHDLGLIVIDYLQLMAVPGNSENRATEISEISRSLKGLAKELNVPVIALSQLNRSLETRADKRPVMADLRESGAIEQDADVIMFIYRDDYYNK
;
A
#
# COMPACT_ATOMS: atom_id res chain seq x y z
N VAL A 1 -11.69 3.91 -4.23
CA VAL A 1 -10.40 3.24 -3.94
C VAL A 1 -10.54 2.49 -2.62
N ALA A 2 -10.07 1.24 -2.55
CA ALA A 2 -9.90 0.51 -1.30
C ALA A 2 -8.41 0.42 -0.95
N VAL A 3 -8.05 0.76 0.28
CA VAL A 3 -6.69 0.67 0.81
C VAL A 3 -6.69 -0.32 1.96
N PHE A 4 -5.98 -1.43 1.79
CA PHE A 4 -5.76 -2.43 2.83
C PHE A 4 -4.37 -2.18 3.43
N SER A 5 -4.35 -1.56 4.61
CA SER A 5 -3.12 -1.14 5.29
C SER A 5 -2.90 -2.00 6.52
N MET A 6 -1.97 -2.93 6.45
CA MET A 6 -1.65 -3.83 7.56
C MET A 6 -0.54 -3.29 8.45
N GLU A 7 0.17 -2.24 8.02
CA GLU A 7 1.25 -1.59 8.77
C GLU A 7 0.77 -0.36 9.53
N MET A 8 -0.08 0.44 8.88
CA MET A 8 -0.52 1.74 9.43
C MET A 8 -2.00 1.75 9.73
N SER A 9 -2.39 2.38 10.85
CA SER A 9 -3.80 2.58 11.16
C SER A 9 -4.48 3.54 10.17
N ALA A 10 -5.79 3.41 10.04
CA ALA A 10 -6.62 4.27 9.19
C ALA A 10 -6.46 5.76 9.57
N SER A 11 -6.34 6.07 10.87
CA SER A 11 -6.11 7.43 11.35
C SER A 11 -4.76 8.00 10.92
N GLN A 12 -3.69 7.18 10.94
CA GLN A 12 -2.36 7.61 10.48
C GLN A 12 -2.35 7.86 8.98
N LEU A 13 -3.01 7.02 8.19
CA LEU A 13 -3.16 7.25 6.75
C LEU A 13 -3.99 8.49 6.45
N ALA A 14 -5.09 8.71 7.18
CA ALA A 14 -5.90 9.92 7.03
C ALA A 14 -5.08 11.19 7.29
N LEU A 15 -4.25 11.22 8.34
CA LEU A 15 -3.36 12.34 8.61
C LEU A 15 -2.34 12.56 7.48
N ARG A 16 -1.77 11.49 6.92
CA ARG A 16 -0.85 11.60 5.76
C ARG A 16 -1.56 12.13 4.52
N LEU A 17 -2.78 11.69 4.25
CA LEU A 17 -3.59 12.18 3.14
C LEU A 17 -3.93 13.68 3.30
N ILE A 18 -4.29 14.12 4.51
CA ILE A 18 -4.55 15.52 4.82
C ILE A 18 -3.27 16.35 4.63
N SER A 19 -2.15 15.89 5.17
CA SER A 19 -0.85 16.55 5.03
C SER A 19 -0.44 16.72 3.57
N SER A 20 -0.55 15.65 2.78
CA SER A 20 -0.20 15.64 1.35
C SER A 20 -1.11 16.55 0.53
N ASN A 21 -2.42 16.43 0.69
CA ASN A 21 -3.41 17.22 -0.05
C ASN A 21 -3.39 18.70 0.34
N GLY A 22 -3.27 18.97 1.64
CA GLY A 22 -3.20 20.34 2.17
C GLY A 22 -1.83 20.98 2.01
N ARG A 23 -0.80 20.22 1.59
CA ARG A 23 0.60 20.67 1.55
C ARG A 23 1.05 21.26 2.90
N VAL A 24 0.65 20.61 3.97
CA VAL A 24 0.97 20.97 5.35
C VAL A 24 2.02 20.01 5.89
N ASN A 25 2.95 20.52 6.68
CA ASN A 25 4.00 19.69 7.28
C ASN A 25 3.38 18.61 8.19
N ALA A 26 3.67 17.34 7.89
CA ALA A 26 3.11 16.21 8.61
C ALA A 26 3.45 16.21 10.12
N THR A 27 4.62 16.70 10.50
CA THR A 27 5.02 16.81 11.90
C THR A 27 4.20 17.87 12.62
N ARG A 28 4.01 19.04 12.02
CA ARG A 28 3.16 20.10 12.58
C ARG A 28 1.71 19.62 12.74
N LEU A 29 1.18 18.95 11.72
CA LEU A 29 -0.17 18.39 11.78
C LEU A 29 -0.32 17.36 12.93
N ARG A 30 0.68 16.49 13.10
CA ARG A 30 0.67 15.45 14.13
C ARG A 30 0.83 16.03 15.56
N THR A 31 1.64 17.09 15.72
CA THR A 31 1.90 17.71 17.04
C THR A 31 0.92 18.83 17.38
N GLY A 32 0.02 19.20 16.45
CA GLY A 32 -0.92 20.31 16.64
C GLY A 32 -0.28 21.70 16.54
N GLN A 33 0.98 21.79 16.12
CA GLN A 33 1.73 23.06 15.98
C GLN A 33 1.49 23.68 14.59
N LEU A 34 0.21 23.94 14.28
CA LEU A 34 -0.20 24.53 13.02
C LEU A 34 -0.12 26.05 13.08
N GLU A 35 0.30 26.66 11.97
CA GLU A 35 0.23 28.11 11.76
C GLU A 35 -1.18 28.50 11.25
N ASP A 36 -1.53 29.77 11.32
CA ASP A 36 -2.87 30.24 10.91
C ASP A 36 -3.19 29.88 9.45
N GLU A 37 -2.20 29.95 8.57
CA GLU A 37 -2.36 29.54 7.17
C GLU A 37 -2.58 28.03 7.00
N ASP A 38 -2.01 27.20 7.87
CA ASP A 38 -2.15 25.74 7.80
C ASP A 38 -3.60 25.30 8.06
N TRP A 39 -4.32 26.00 8.94
CA TRP A 39 -5.71 25.67 9.28
C TRP A 39 -6.65 25.73 8.07
N SER A 40 -6.51 26.73 7.24
CA SER A 40 -7.32 26.85 6.03
C SER A 40 -7.03 25.71 5.03
N ARG A 41 -5.76 25.34 4.88
CA ARG A 41 -5.29 24.25 4.02
C ARG A 41 -5.77 22.90 4.52
N VAL A 42 -5.66 22.64 5.83
CA VAL A 42 -6.15 21.43 6.49
C VAL A 42 -7.66 21.28 6.29
N THR A 43 -8.42 22.35 6.55
CA THR A 43 -9.87 22.34 6.40
C THR A 43 -10.30 22.05 4.96
N SER A 44 -9.62 22.66 3.98
CA SER A 44 -9.85 22.40 2.55
C SER A 44 -9.55 20.96 2.18
N ALA A 45 -8.42 20.41 2.66
CA ALA A 45 -8.04 19.01 2.41
C ALA A 45 -9.06 18.04 3.00
N ILE A 46 -9.53 18.28 4.24
CA ILE A 46 -10.56 17.46 4.87
C ILE A 46 -11.86 17.48 4.05
N ARG A 47 -12.28 18.65 3.59
CA ARG A 47 -13.50 18.77 2.76
C ARG A 47 -13.38 17.97 1.47
N MET A 48 -12.26 18.09 0.74
CA MET A 48 -12.00 17.32 -0.48
C MET A 48 -12.00 15.80 -0.21
N LEU A 49 -11.34 15.36 0.86
CA LEU A 49 -11.27 13.94 1.20
C LEU A 49 -12.63 13.35 1.59
N LYS A 50 -13.49 14.13 2.26
CA LYS A 50 -14.86 13.69 2.60
C LYS A 50 -15.74 13.42 1.36
N GLU A 51 -15.48 14.10 0.26
CA GLU A 51 -16.19 13.91 -1.01
C GLU A 51 -15.65 12.72 -1.83
N THR A 52 -14.50 12.16 -1.43
CA THR A 52 -13.86 11.05 -2.15
C THR A 52 -14.30 9.69 -1.58
N LYS A 53 -14.42 8.70 -2.48
CA LYS A 53 -14.73 7.32 -2.09
C LYS A 53 -13.43 6.55 -1.83
N ILE A 54 -12.77 6.84 -0.69
CA ILE A 54 -11.60 6.13 -0.21
C ILE A 54 -12.02 5.32 1.02
N PHE A 55 -11.85 3.99 0.95
CA PHE A 55 -12.16 3.05 2.02
C PHE A 55 -10.85 2.50 2.55
N ILE A 56 -10.56 2.70 3.83
CA ILE A 56 -9.34 2.22 4.47
C ILE A 56 -9.71 1.09 5.43
N ASP A 57 -9.07 -0.05 5.25
CA ASP A 57 -9.16 -1.21 6.13
C ASP A 57 -7.78 -1.45 6.74
N ASP A 58 -7.66 -1.28 8.04
CA ASP A 58 -6.42 -1.42 8.79
C ASP A 58 -6.37 -2.72 9.62
N THR A 59 -7.11 -3.74 9.18
CA THR A 59 -7.06 -5.06 9.78
C THR A 59 -5.66 -5.66 9.60
N PRO A 60 -4.95 -6.04 10.66
CA PRO A 60 -3.63 -6.65 10.56
C PRO A 60 -3.70 -8.06 9.97
N SER A 61 -2.62 -8.47 9.29
CA SER A 61 -2.41 -9.84 8.81
C SER A 61 -3.59 -10.42 8.00
N LEU A 62 -4.12 -9.65 7.06
CA LEU A 62 -5.20 -10.10 6.18
C LEU A 62 -4.76 -11.31 5.34
N SER A 63 -5.61 -12.34 5.28
CA SER A 63 -5.45 -13.39 4.28
C SER A 63 -6.03 -12.98 2.93
N PRO A 64 -5.55 -13.57 1.81
CA PRO A 64 -6.10 -13.32 0.48
C PRO A 64 -7.61 -13.52 0.38
N ASP A 65 -8.17 -14.53 1.07
CA ASP A 65 -9.60 -14.83 1.05
C ASP A 65 -10.44 -13.78 1.78
N VAL A 66 -9.96 -13.30 2.93
CA VAL A 66 -10.62 -12.21 3.67
C VAL A 66 -10.57 -10.92 2.87
N LEU A 67 -9.42 -10.59 2.28
CA LEU A 67 -9.26 -9.42 1.41
C LEU A 67 -10.20 -9.51 0.21
N ARG A 68 -10.26 -10.68 -0.47
CA ARG A 68 -11.20 -10.93 -1.59
C ARG A 68 -12.64 -10.69 -1.20
N SER A 69 -13.07 -11.21 -0.06
CA SER A 69 -14.44 -11.05 0.46
C SER A 69 -14.78 -9.56 0.68
N LYS A 70 -13.88 -8.82 1.32
CA LYS A 70 -14.03 -7.37 1.57
C LYS A 70 -14.06 -6.58 0.25
N ALA A 71 -13.16 -6.89 -0.68
CA ALA A 71 -13.08 -6.22 -1.99
C ALA A 71 -14.33 -6.46 -2.85
N ARG A 72 -14.85 -7.69 -2.87
CA ARG A 72 -16.12 -8.03 -3.55
C ARG A 72 -17.28 -7.21 -3.01
N ARG A 73 -17.38 -7.07 -1.68
CA ARG A 73 -18.42 -6.25 -1.06
C ARG A 73 -18.30 -4.79 -1.48
N LEU A 74 -17.09 -4.20 -1.38
CA LEU A 74 -16.84 -2.81 -1.79
C LEU A 74 -17.09 -2.59 -3.29
N LYS A 75 -16.76 -3.56 -4.15
CA LYS A 75 -17.06 -3.48 -5.58
C LYS A 75 -18.54 -3.41 -5.86
N ARG A 76 -19.33 -4.27 -5.19
CA ARG A 76 -20.79 -4.31 -5.35
C ARG A 76 -21.49 -3.06 -4.81
N GLU A 77 -21.04 -2.55 -3.64
CA GLU A 77 -21.72 -1.46 -2.94
C GLU A 77 -21.29 -0.07 -3.44
N HIS A 78 -20.05 0.07 -3.92
CA HIS A 78 -19.45 1.39 -4.19
C HIS A 78 -18.79 1.50 -5.56
N ASP A 79 -18.92 0.50 -6.42
CA ASP A 79 -18.26 0.46 -7.74
C ASP A 79 -16.75 0.73 -7.64
N LEU A 80 -16.06 -0.09 -6.87
CA LEU A 80 -14.63 0.02 -6.61
C LEU A 80 -13.82 0.05 -7.92
N GLY A 81 -12.91 1.02 -8.06
CA GLY A 81 -12.07 1.20 -9.26
C GLY A 81 -10.57 0.99 -9.03
N LEU A 82 -10.12 0.81 -7.79
CA LEU A 82 -8.70 0.56 -7.47
C LEU A 82 -8.58 -0.10 -6.10
N ILE A 83 -7.68 -1.08 -5.99
CA ILE A 83 -7.27 -1.70 -4.72
C ILE A 83 -5.79 -1.39 -4.48
N VAL A 84 -5.45 -0.98 -3.26
CA VAL A 84 -4.08 -0.76 -2.79
C VAL A 84 -3.83 -1.63 -1.57
N ILE A 85 -2.69 -2.33 -1.54
CA ILE A 85 -2.29 -3.23 -0.44
C ILE A 85 -0.94 -2.78 0.11
N ASP A 86 -0.87 -2.45 1.40
CA ASP A 86 0.33 -2.01 2.09
C ASP A 86 0.60 -2.95 3.29
N TYR A 87 1.54 -3.88 3.16
CA TYR A 87 2.31 -4.41 2.04
C TYR A 87 2.26 -5.94 2.03
N LEU A 88 2.65 -6.59 0.94
CA LEU A 88 2.46 -8.04 0.71
C LEU A 88 3.00 -8.92 1.84
N GLN A 89 4.16 -8.57 2.39
CA GLN A 89 4.82 -9.35 3.42
C GLN A 89 4.15 -9.29 4.80
N LEU A 90 3.09 -8.49 4.97
CA LEU A 90 2.25 -8.52 6.17
C LEU A 90 0.98 -9.37 6.00
N MET A 91 0.68 -9.81 4.79
CA MET A 91 -0.39 -10.77 4.55
C MET A 91 0.00 -12.15 5.11
N ALA A 92 -1.00 -12.93 5.48
CA ALA A 92 -0.83 -14.28 6.03
C ALA A 92 -1.71 -15.27 5.28
N VAL A 93 -1.16 -16.45 4.99
CA VAL A 93 -1.90 -17.59 4.45
C VAL A 93 -2.07 -18.62 5.57
N PRO A 94 -3.30 -18.87 6.04
CA PRO A 94 -3.53 -19.84 7.11
C PRO A 94 -3.07 -21.24 6.71
N GLY A 95 -2.30 -21.90 7.62
CA GLY A 95 -1.86 -23.29 7.43
C GLY A 95 -0.58 -23.47 6.60
N ASN A 96 0.03 -22.42 6.07
CA ASN A 96 1.26 -22.50 5.28
C ASN A 96 2.38 -21.71 5.98
N SER A 97 3.05 -22.33 6.96
CA SER A 97 4.11 -21.67 7.75
C SER A 97 5.54 -22.08 7.37
N GLU A 98 5.72 -23.01 6.43
CA GLU A 98 7.03 -23.63 6.22
C GLU A 98 7.95 -22.87 5.26
N ASN A 99 7.40 -22.08 4.33
CA ASN A 99 8.22 -21.35 3.36
C ASN A 99 7.58 -20.01 2.96
N ARG A 100 8.21 -18.91 3.38
CA ARG A 100 7.74 -17.55 3.09
C ARG A 100 7.65 -17.25 1.59
N ALA A 101 8.58 -17.76 0.80
CA ALA A 101 8.56 -17.55 -0.66
C ALA A 101 7.33 -18.20 -1.32
N THR A 102 6.94 -19.39 -0.85
CA THR A 102 5.72 -20.08 -1.31
C THR A 102 4.48 -19.30 -0.93
N GLU A 103 4.44 -18.78 0.30
CA GLU A 103 3.33 -17.97 0.80
C GLU A 103 3.14 -16.69 -0.04
N ILE A 104 4.22 -15.94 -0.30
CA ILE A 104 4.20 -14.75 -1.17
C ILE A 104 3.75 -15.10 -2.59
N SER A 105 4.17 -16.26 -3.11
CA SER A 105 3.74 -16.72 -4.42
C SER A 105 2.24 -17.00 -4.48
N GLU A 106 1.68 -17.58 -3.44
CA GLU A 106 0.24 -17.82 -3.32
C GLU A 106 -0.55 -16.50 -3.21
N ILE A 107 -0.05 -15.57 -2.39
CA ILE A 107 -0.63 -14.22 -2.25
C ILE A 107 -0.64 -13.51 -3.60
N SER A 108 0.51 -13.44 -4.29
CA SER A 108 0.65 -12.77 -5.60
C SER A 108 -0.36 -13.32 -6.62
N ARG A 109 -0.41 -14.64 -6.76
CA ARG A 109 -1.34 -15.31 -7.68
C ARG A 109 -2.80 -15.04 -7.31
N SER A 110 -3.13 -15.04 -6.02
CA SER A 110 -4.48 -14.73 -5.54
C SER A 110 -4.89 -13.29 -5.86
N LEU A 111 -3.98 -12.33 -5.71
CA LEU A 111 -4.22 -10.92 -6.04
C LEU A 111 -4.39 -10.70 -7.53
N LYS A 112 -3.61 -11.40 -8.36
CA LYS A 112 -3.81 -11.40 -9.82
C LYS A 112 -5.19 -11.95 -10.21
N GLY A 113 -5.61 -13.05 -9.55
CA GLY A 113 -6.95 -13.60 -9.71
C GLY A 113 -8.03 -12.62 -9.33
N LEU A 114 -7.86 -11.91 -8.20
CA LEU A 114 -8.80 -10.90 -7.73
C LEU A 114 -8.93 -9.71 -8.70
N ALA A 115 -7.81 -9.20 -9.20
CA ALA A 115 -7.80 -8.12 -10.19
C ALA A 115 -8.63 -8.47 -11.44
N LYS A 116 -8.44 -9.68 -11.95
CA LYS A 116 -9.21 -10.20 -13.09
C LYS A 116 -10.69 -10.39 -12.76
N GLU A 117 -10.99 -11.00 -11.62
CA GLU A 117 -12.36 -11.28 -11.18
C GLU A 117 -13.20 -10.01 -11.04
N LEU A 118 -12.65 -8.99 -10.40
CA LEU A 118 -13.36 -7.73 -10.16
C LEU A 118 -13.24 -6.74 -11.32
N ASN A 119 -12.38 -6.99 -12.29
CA ASN A 119 -11.99 -6.06 -13.34
C ASN A 119 -11.51 -4.72 -12.73
N VAL A 120 -10.61 -4.79 -11.75
CA VAL A 120 -10.09 -3.65 -10.99
C VAL A 120 -8.58 -3.78 -10.87
N PRO A 121 -7.80 -2.73 -11.18
CA PRO A 121 -6.36 -2.74 -10.94
C PRO A 121 -6.04 -2.90 -9.45
N VAL A 122 -4.98 -3.68 -9.17
CA VAL A 122 -4.45 -3.90 -7.83
C VAL A 122 -3.02 -3.38 -7.79
N ILE A 123 -2.75 -2.43 -6.90
CA ILE A 123 -1.40 -1.97 -6.56
C ILE A 123 -1.01 -2.65 -5.25
N ALA A 124 0.00 -3.50 -5.30
CA ALA A 124 0.54 -4.15 -4.13
C ALA A 124 1.94 -3.61 -3.82
N LEU A 125 2.13 -3.07 -2.62
CA LEU A 125 3.44 -2.65 -2.16
C LEU A 125 4.24 -3.87 -1.73
N SER A 126 5.53 -3.87 -2.02
CA SER A 126 6.44 -4.94 -1.63
C SER A 126 7.72 -4.36 -1.08
N GLN A 127 8.17 -4.91 0.05
CA GLN A 127 9.45 -4.56 0.63
C GLN A 127 10.57 -5.21 -0.18
N LEU A 128 11.64 -4.44 -0.43
CA LEU A 128 12.84 -4.95 -1.08
C LEU A 128 13.78 -5.64 -0.08
N ASN A 129 14.62 -6.54 -0.59
CA ASN A 129 15.64 -7.19 0.21
C ASN A 129 16.66 -6.15 0.69
N ARG A 130 17.02 -6.20 1.97
CA ARG A 130 18.01 -5.29 2.58
C ARG A 130 19.42 -5.42 2.00
N SER A 131 19.73 -6.49 1.28
CA SER A 131 21.00 -6.64 0.57
C SER A 131 21.28 -5.50 -0.43
N LEU A 132 20.24 -4.82 -0.91
CA LEU A 132 20.34 -3.59 -1.69
C LEU A 132 21.23 -2.54 -1.01
N GLU A 133 21.14 -2.39 0.32
CA GLU A 133 21.90 -1.39 1.08
C GLU A 133 23.41 -1.66 1.13
N THR A 134 23.84 -2.88 0.82
CA THR A 134 25.25 -3.29 0.79
C THR A 134 25.92 -3.10 -0.56
N ARG A 135 25.14 -2.85 -1.63
CA ARG A 135 25.68 -2.62 -2.98
C ARG A 135 26.25 -1.21 -3.14
N ALA A 136 27.20 -1.06 -4.06
CA ALA A 136 27.73 0.25 -4.46
C ALA A 136 26.61 1.08 -5.15
N ASP A 137 25.94 0.49 -6.13
CA ASP A 137 24.73 1.07 -6.74
C ASP A 137 23.49 0.57 -5.98
N LYS A 138 22.82 1.49 -5.29
CA LYS A 138 21.63 1.24 -4.48
C LYS A 138 20.32 1.40 -5.25
N ARG A 139 20.38 1.50 -6.58
CA ARG A 139 19.19 1.48 -7.41
C ARG A 139 18.55 0.11 -7.38
N PRO A 140 17.26 0.01 -7.09
CA PRO A 140 16.55 -1.27 -7.06
C PRO A 140 16.57 -1.98 -8.41
N VAL A 141 16.70 -3.29 -8.37
CA VAL A 141 16.61 -4.17 -9.55
C VAL A 141 15.66 -5.34 -9.23
N MET A 142 15.24 -6.07 -10.25
CA MET A 142 14.29 -7.19 -10.12
C MET A 142 14.74 -8.24 -9.10
N ALA A 143 16.06 -8.52 -9.03
CA ALA A 143 16.64 -9.47 -8.07
C ALA A 143 16.43 -9.05 -6.58
N ASP A 144 16.11 -7.79 -6.32
CA ASP A 144 15.83 -7.31 -4.96
C ASP A 144 14.43 -7.72 -4.47
N LEU A 145 13.57 -8.21 -5.37
CA LEU A 145 12.30 -8.88 -5.06
C LEU A 145 12.47 -10.38 -4.74
N ARG A 146 13.61 -10.80 -4.27
CA ARG A 146 14.18 -12.16 -4.21
C ARG A 146 13.29 -13.24 -3.55
N GLU A 147 12.43 -12.90 -2.64
CA GLU A 147 11.51 -13.88 -2.02
C GLU A 147 10.27 -14.13 -2.88
N SER A 148 10.22 -13.62 -4.09
CA SER A 148 9.00 -13.45 -4.87
C SER A 148 9.21 -13.57 -6.38
N GLY A 149 9.95 -14.55 -6.86
CA GLY A 149 9.99 -14.85 -8.31
C GLY A 149 8.60 -14.95 -8.95
N ALA A 150 7.59 -15.29 -8.15
CA ALA A 150 6.19 -15.27 -8.58
C ALA A 150 5.64 -13.86 -8.81
N ILE A 151 6.06 -12.84 -8.05
CA ILE A 151 5.63 -11.46 -8.27
C ILE A 151 6.06 -11.00 -9.67
N GLU A 152 7.26 -11.35 -10.11
CA GLU A 152 7.75 -11.02 -11.45
C GLU A 152 6.90 -11.65 -12.56
N GLN A 153 6.35 -12.84 -12.32
CA GLN A 153 5.50 -13.55 -13.29
C GLN A 153 4.04 -13.07 -13.27
N ASP A 154 3.53 -12.68 -12.11
CA ASP A 154 2.13 -12.31 -11.95
C ASP A 154 1.88 -10.82 -12.22
N ALA A 155 2.85 -9.94 -11.93
CA ALA A 155 2.70 -8.51 -12.12
C ALA A 155 2.71 -8.11 -13.60
N ASP A 156 1.81 -7.22 -13.99
CA ASP A 156 1.83 -6.63 -15.34
C ASP A 156 2.85 -5.48 -15.42
N VAL A 157 3.06 -4.77 -14.30
CA VAL A 157 4.00 -3.65 -14.18
C VAL A 157 4.67 -3.72 -12.81
N ILE A 158 5.99 -3.55 -12.78
CA ILE A 158 6.78 -3.40 -11.55
C ILE A 158 7.42 -2.02 -11.55
N MET A 159 7.17 -1.27 -10.49
CA MET A 159 7.70 0.08 -10.30
C MET A 159 8.59 0.10 -9.07
N PHE A 160 9.83 0.53 -9.21
CA PHE A 160 10.74 0.75 -8.10
C PHE A 160 10.77 2.22 -7.70
N ILE A 161 10.65 2.48 -6.40
CA ILE A 161 10.78 3.82 -5.84
C ILE A 161 12.23 3.99 -5.37
N TYR A 162 12.91 4.99 -5.90
CA TYR A 162 14.27 5.34 -5.52
C TYR A 162 14.36 6.84 -5.22
N ARG A 163 15.01 7.19 -4.12
CA ARG A 163 15.23 8.58 -3.75
C ARG A 163 16.73 8.88 -3.75
N ASP A 164 17.19 9.54 -4.79
CA ASP A 164 18.60 9.86 -5.01
C ASP A 164 19.20 10.69 -3.87
N ASP A 165 18.49 11.72 -3.42
CA ASP A 165 18.92 12.63 -2.34
C ASP A 165 19.18 11.94 -0.99
N TYR A 166 18.68 10.73 -0.81
CA TYR A 166 18.92 9.95 0.39
C TYR A 166 20.31 9.32 0.40
N TYR A 167 20.79 8.92 -0.76
CA TYR A 167 22.06 8.21 -0.92
C TYR A 167 23.21 9.10 -1.38
N ASN A 168 22.93 10.16 -2.12
CA ASN A 168 23.89 11.12 -2.67
C ASN A 168 23.63 12.48 -2.05
N LYS A 169 24.22 12.72 -0.85
CA LYS A 169 24.18 14.01 -0.13
C LYS A 169 25.24 14.93 -0.64
#